data_5fa553c632e7287e10fcf059d6199e78
#
_entry.id   5fa553c632e7287e10fcf059d6199e78
#
_cell.length_a   1.000
_cell.length_b   1.000
_cell.length_c   1.000
_cell.angle_alpha   90.00
_cell.angle_beta   90.00
_cell.angle_gamma   90.00
#
_symmetry.space_group_name_H-M   'P 1'
#
loop_
_entity.id
_entity.type
_entity.pdbx_description
1 polymer ?
#
loop_
_entity_poly.entity_id
_entity_poly.type
_entity_poly.pdbx_seq_one_letter_code
_entity_poly.pdbx_strand_id
1 'polypeptide(L)'
;MNQFENELKNGRFVCSECSKCGKLVWPPSDFCNVCFNRVKWRQVSKKGKLIEYSKKDNVIFCIAELENVIRIMGKLEIGLKIPSIGQDLELVKCIYTDKAQFFFQLN
;
A
#
# COMPACT_ATOMS: atom_id res chain seq x y z
N MET A 1 14.91 13.47 -1.54
CA MET A 1 14.06 12.29 -1.29
C MET A 1 13.01 12.67 -0.26
N ASN A 2 11.76 12.29 -0.48
CA ASN A 2 10.66 12.69 0.40
C ASN A 2 10.50 11.71 1.57
N GLN A 3 9.62 12.07 2.50
CA GLN A 3 9.34 11.26 3.70
C GLN A 3 8.86 9.85 3.33
N PHE A 4 8.01 9.75 2.32
CA PHE A 4 7.45 8.48 1.87
C PHE A 4 8.55 7.51 1.42
N GLU A 5 9.45 7.98 0.57
CA GLU A 5 10.54 7.15 0.05
C GLU A 5 11.52 6.76 1.15
N ASN A 6 11.83 7.68 2.07
CA ASN A 6 12.71 7.40 3.19
C ASN A 6 12.16 6.29 4.07
N GLU A 7 10.87 6.32 4.35
CA GLU A 7 10.23 5.28 5.16
C GLU A 7 10.22 3.92 4.43
N LEU A 8 9.95 3.92 3.12
CA LEU A 8 9.99 2.68 2.34
C LEU A 8 11.38 2.06 2.34
N LYS A 9 12.44 2.85 2.30
CA LYS A 9 13.82 2.33 2.38
C LYS A 9 14.06 1.62 3.70
N ASN A 10 13.36 2.01 4.74
CA ASN A 10 13.45 1.39 6.05
C ASN A 10 12.40 0.29 6.25
N GLY A 11 11.70 -0.09 5.19
CA GLY A 11 10.71 -1.16 5.25
C GLY A 11 9.37 -0.75 5.83
N ARG A 12 9.08 0.54 5.92
CA ARG A 12 7.82 1.05 6.46
C ARG A 12 6.98 1.69 5.37
N PHE A 13 5.74 1.25 5.24
CA PHE A 13 4.78 1.84 4.31
C PHE A 13 3.93 2.84 5.08
N VAL A 14 4.10 4.11 4.77
CA VAL A 14 3.41 5.21 5.45
C VAL A 14 2.50 5.94 4.48
N CYS A 15 1.50 6.61 5.02
CA CYS A 15 0.63 7.50 4.26
C CYS A 15 0.54 8.84 4.97
N SER A 16 0.03 9.83 4.26
CA SER A 16 -0.20 11.15 4.82
C SER A 16 -1.66 11.34 5.14
N GLU A 17 -1.94 11.96 6.27
CA GLU A 17 -3.28 12.23 6.76
C GLU A 17 -3.36 13.68 7.19
N CYS A 18 -4.40 14.37 6.75
CA CYS A 18 -4.55 15.78 7.09
C CYS A 18 -4.68 15.97 8.59
N SER A 19 -3.85 16.84 9.16
CA SER A 19 -3.85 17.07 10.60
C SER A 19 -5.10 17.81 11.08
N LYS A 20 -5.83 18.46 10.16
CA LYS A 20 -7.01 19.25 10.50
C LYS A 20 -8.31 18.52 10.17
N CYS A 21 -8.48 18.05 8.93
CA CYS A 21 -9.73 17.41 8.53
C CYS A 21 -9.71 15.90 8.66
N GLY A 22 -8.55 15.30 8.95
CA GLY A 22 -8.43 13.86 9.16
C GLY A 22 -8.49 13.03 7.89
N LYS A 23 -8.56 13.65 6.71
CA LYS A 23 -8.66 12.94 5.46
C LYS A 23 -7.32 12.30 5.07
N LEU A 24 -7.38 11.06 4.60
CA LEU A 24 -6.20 10.38 4.04
C LEU A 24 -5.85 11.02 2.71
N VAL A 25 -4.59 11.39 2.55
CA VAL A 25 -4.08 12.01 1.32
C VAL A 25 -3.32 10.95 0.54
N TRP A 26 -3.88 10.55 -0.60
CA TRP A 26 -3.26 9.57 -1.47
C TRP A 26 -3.42 10.00 -2.93
N PRO A 27 -2.37 10.04 -3.74
CA PRO A 27 -0.97 9.72 -3.38
C PRO A 27 -0.39 10.63 -2.29
N PRO A 28 0.68 10.21 -1.58
CA PRO A 28 1.20 10.97 -0.45
C PRO A 28 1.67 12.37 -0.84
N SER A 29 1.37 13.33 0.00
CA SER A 29 1.76 14.72 -0.19
C SER A 29 1.97 15.38 1.17
N ASP A 30 2.75 16.46 1.20
CA ASP A 30 2.99 17.22 2.43
C ASP A 30 1.80 18.08 2.83
N PHE A 31 0.84 18.26 1.93
CA PHE A 31 -0.35 19.09 2.17
C PHE A 31 -1.61 18.38 1.71
N CYS A 32 -2.69 18.62 2.45
CA CYS A 32 -4.01 18.11 2.08
C CYS A 32 -4.47 18.79 0.79
N ASN A 33 -5.01 18.00 -0.15
CA ASN A 33 -5.51 18.53 -1.42
C ASN A 33 -6.90 19.15 -1.31
N VAL A 34 -7.52 19.11 -0.14
CA VAL A 34 -8.84 19.69 0.11
C VAL A 34 -8.72 20.99 0.89
N CYS A 35 -8.06 20.97 2.04
CA CYS A 35 -7.98 22.15 2.92
C CYS A 35 -6.58 22.79 2.95
N PHE A 36 -5.61 22.22 2.24
CA PHE A 36 -4.24 22.72 2.10
C PHE A 36 -3.46 22.85 3.41
N ASN A 37 -3.92 22.20 4.47
CA ASN A 37 -3.18 22.13 5.73
C ASN A 37 -2.11 21.06 5.65
N ARG A 38 -1.12 21.15 6.55
CA ARG A 38 -0.06 20.16 6.63
C ARG A 38 -0.62 18.81 7.02
N VAL A 39 0.05 17.77 6.55
CA VAL A 39 -0.30 16.39 6.88
C VAL A 39 0.58 15.90 8.01
N LYS A 40 0.11 14.83 8.66
CA LYS A 40 0.94 14.00 9.53
C LYS A 40 1.13 12.65 8.86
N TRP A 41 2.26 12.02 9.11
CA TRP A 41 2.60 10.74 8.53
C TRP A 41 2.32 9.62 9.53
N ARG A 42 1.76 8.51 9.05
CA ARG A 42 1.53 7.34 9.87
C ARG A 42 1.66 6.08 9.04
N GLN A 43 1.82 4.94 9.70
CA GLN A 43 1.88 3.68 8.97
C GLN A 43 0.51 3.34 8.40
N VAL A 44 0.53 2.78 7.17
CA VAL A 44 -0.66 2.25 6.53
C VAL A 44 -1.01 0.92 7.20
N SER A 45 -2.30 0.63 7.35
CA SER A 45 -2.74 -0.69 7.80
C SER A 45 -2.20 -1.76 6.84
N LYS A 46 -1.67 -2.84 7.39
CA LYS A 46 -1.13 -3.93 6.57
C LYS A 46 -2.22 -4.84 6.01
N LYS A 47 -3.43 -4.74 6.53
CA LYS A 47 -4.56 -5.55 6.07
C LYS A 47 -5.30 -4.86 4.95
N GLY A 48 -5.66 -5.64 3.93
CA GLY A 48 -6.37 -5.10 2.79
C GLY A 48 -7.16 -6.15 2.05
N LYS A 49 -7.61 -5.78 0.86
CA LYS A 49 -8.44 -6.63 0.00
C LYS A 49 -7.78 -6.80 -1.36
N LEU A 50 -7.93 -7.99 -1.92
CA LEU A 50 -7.47 -8.29 -3.27
C LEU A 50 -8.47 -7.72 -4.27
N ILE A 51 -8.03 -6.80 -5.11
CA ILE A 51 -8.88 -6.16 -6.13
C ILE A 51 -8.77 -6.89 -7.46
N GLU A 52 -7.52 -7.17 -7.88
CA GLU A 52 -7.25 -7.90 -9.11
C GLU A 52 -5.96 -8.68 -8.96
N TYR A 53 -5.82 -9.71 -9.77
CA TYR A 53 -4.55 -10.44 -9.83
C TYR A 53 -4.33 -11.01 -11.23
N SER A 54 -3.05 -11.26 -11.55
CA SER A 54 -2.67 -11.93 -12.78
C SER A 54 -1.42 -12.77 -12.51
N LYS A 55 -1.26 -13.83 -13.27
CA LYS A 55 -0.10 -14.71 -13.13
C LYS A 55 0.75 -14.63 -14.39
N LYS A 56 2.06 -14.48 -14.20
CA LYS A 56 3.04 -14.47 -15.28
C LYS A 56 4.32 -15.13 -14.79
N ASP A 57 4.76 -16.15 -15.50
CA ASP A 57 6.04 -16.84 -15.22
C ASP A 57 6.16 -17.30 -13.76
N ASN A 58 5.11 -17.90 -13.22
CA ASN A 58 5.04 -18.39 -11.85
C ASN A 58 5.04 -17.29 -10.78
N VAL A 59 4.90 -16.03 -11.19
CA VAL A 59 4.76 -14.91 -10.27
C VAL A 59 3.34 -14.38 -10.38
N ILE A 60 2.72 -14.17 -9.23
CA ILE A 60 1.37 -13.59 -9.18
C ILE A 60 1.51 -12.13 -8.80
N PHE A 61 0.99 -11.26 -9.67
CA PHE A 61 0.91 -9.83 -9.42
C PHE A 61 -0.50 -9.51 -8.98
N CYS A 62 -0.66 -8.54 -8.09
CA CYS A 62 -1.96 -8.15 -7.61
C CYS A 62 -2.09 -6.65 -7.48
N ILE A 63 -3.35 -6.20 -7.49
CA ILE A 63 -3.70 -4.86 -7.02
C ILE A 63 -4.41 -5.05 -5.69
N ALA A 64 -3.87 -4.44 -4.65
CA ALA A 64 -4.42 -4.51 -3.30
C ALA A 64 -4.99 -3.17 -2.90
N GLU A 65 -6.09 -3.19 -2.18
CA GLU A 65 -6.70 -1.98 -1.62
C GLU A 65 -6.50 -1.98 -0.11
N LEU A 66 -5.84 -0.96 0.38
CA LEU A 66 -5.57 -0.77 1.81
C LEU A 66 -6.34 0.47 2.28
N GLU A 67 -6.89 0.40 3.48
CA GLU A 67 -7.62 1.52 4.11
C GLU A 67 -8.73 2.10 3.22
N ASN A 68 -9.31 1.28 2.35
CA ASN A 68 -10.42 1.64 1.46
C ASN A 68 -10.11 2.72 0.42
N VAL A 69 -8.89 3.21 0.35
CA VAL A 69 -8.51 4.33 -0.53
C VAL A 69 -7.23 4.05 -1.31
N ILE A 70 -6.29 3.34 -0.68
CA ILE A 70 -4.95 3.15 -1.24
C ILE A 70 -4.96 1.90 -2.09
N ARG A 71 -4.75 2.05 -3.41
CA ARG A 71 -4.61 0.92 -4.31
C ARG A 71 -3.19 0.86 -4.82
N ILE A 72 -2.53 -0.26 -4.59
CA ILE A 72 -1.15 -0.45 -5.00
C ILE A 72 -0.96 -1.82 -5.64
N MET A 73 0.00 -1.88 -6.54
CA MET A 73 0.37 -3.12 -7.21
C MET A 73 1.52 -3.77 -6.45
N GLY A 74 1.47 -5.08 -6.32
CA GLY A 74 2.53 -5.83 -5.68
C GLY A 74 2.56 -7.27 -6.13
N LYS A 75 3.45 -8.05 -5.51
CA LYS A 75 3.53 -9.48 -5.73
C LYS A 75 2.73 -10.18 -4.64
N LEU A 76 2.02 -11.24 -5.03
CA LEU A 76 1.14 -11.97 -4.12
C LEU A 76 1.64 -13.38 -3.93
N GLU A 77 1.78 -13.80 -2.67
CA GLU A 77 2.10 -15.17 -2.31
C GLU A 77 0.82 -15.85 -1.83
N ILE A 78 0.43 -16.92 -2.51
CA ILE A 78 -0.85 -17.58 -2.26
C ILE A 78 -0.72 -18.88 -1.48
N GLY A 79 0.49 -19.48 -1.45
CA GLY A 79 0.68 -20.80 -0.84
C GLY A 79 -0.15 -21.85 -1.56
N LEU A 80 -0.97 -22.56 -0.80
CA LEU A 80 -1.88 -23.57 -1.34
C LEU A 80 -3.29 -23.03 -1.59
N LYS A 81 -3.49 -21.73 -1.44
CA LYS A 81 -4.81 -21.12 -1.57
C LYS A 81 -5.07 -20.69 -3.02
N ILE A 82 -6.34 -20.61 -3.38
CA ILE A 82 -6.77 -20.09 -4.68
C ILE A 82 -7.21 -18.64 -4.45
N PRO A 83 -6.61 -17.67 -5.16
CA PRO A 83 -6.99 -16.28 -4.96
C PRO A 83 -8.40 -15.98 -5.45
N SER A 84 -9.11 -15.14 -4.71
CA SER A 84 -10.46 -14.66 -5.06
C SER A 84 -10.51 -13.16 -4.91
N ILE A 85 -11.16 -12.50 -5.84
CA ILE A 85 -11.38 -11.04 -5.76
C ILE A 85 -12.16 -10.72 -4.47
N GLY A 86 -11.71 -9.72 -3.73
CA GLY A 86 -12.31 -9.34 -2.46
C GLY A 86 -11.76 -10.07 -1.26
N GLN A 87 -10.90 -11.06 -1.48
CA GLN A 87 -10.32 -11.83 -0.39
C GLN A 87 -9.36 -10.98 0.44
N ASP A 88 -9.31 -11.24 1.73
CA ASP A 88 -8.38 -10.56 2.63
C ASP A 88 -6.94 -10.93 2.31
N LEU A 89 -6.07 -9.93 2.37
CA LEU A 89 -4.64 -10.13 2.23
C LEU A 89 -3.90 -9.24 3.22
N GLU A 90 -2.61 -9.46 3.33
CA GLU A 90 -1.77 -8.71 4.25
C GLU A 90 -0.47 -8.31 3.57
N LEU A 91 -0.05 -7.07 3.80
CA LEU A 91 1.25 -6.58 3.37
C LEU A 91 2.31 -7.15 4.30
N VAL A 92 3.22 -7.96 3.76
CA VAL A 92 4.26 -8.60 4.57
C VAL A 92 5.61 -7.88 4.47
N LYS A 93 5.82 -7.15 3.37
CA LYS A 93 7.11 -6.50 3.15
C LYS A 93 6.96 -5.38 2.12
N CYS A 94 7.69 -4.30 2.32
CA CYS A 94 7.88 -3.28 1.29
C CYS A 94 9.34 -2.89 1.24
N ILE A 95 9.82 -2.56 0.05
CA ILE A 95 11.20 -2.13 -0.17
C ILE A 95 11.23 -1.00 -1.19
N TYR A 96 12.31 -0.24 -1.17
CA TYR A 96 12.55 0.80 -2.16
C TYR A 96 14.02 0.74 -2.60
N THR A 97 14.22 0.45 -3.87
CA THR A 97 15.53 0.49 -4.50
C THR A 97 15.54 1.61 -5.54
N ASP A 98 15.20 1.29 -6.78
CA ASP A 98 14.95 2.29 -7.82
C ASP A 98 13.46 2.63 -7.91
N LYS A 99 12.61 1.79 -7.34
CA LYS A 99 11.15 1.98 -7.28
C LYS A 99 10.60 1.27 -6.05
N ALA A 100 9.37 1.64 -5.68
CA ALA A 100 8.67 0.99 -4.57
C ALA A 100 8.22 -0.40 -4.98
N GLN A 101 8.40 -1.38 -4.10
CA GLN A 101 7.95 -2.75 -4.31
C GLN A 101 7.21 -3.23 -3.06
N PHE A 102 6.09 -3.91 -3.29
CA PHE A 102 5.23 -4.38 -2.21
C PHE A 102 5.01 -5.88 -2.35
N PHE A 103 4.97 -6.58 -1.22
CA PHE A 103 4.78 -8.02 -1.18
C PHE A 103 3.64 -8.36 -0.23
N PHE A 104 2.67 -9.11 -0.75
CA PHE A 104 1.45 -9.47 -0.01
C PHE A 104 1.32 -10.98 0.11
N GLN A 105 0.54 -11.41 1.09
CA GLN A 105 0.13 -12.81 1.21
C GLN A 105 -1.38 -12.88 1.45
N LEU A 106 -2.00 -13.96 0.97
CA LEU A 106 -3.41 -14.22 1.26
C LEU A 106 -3.60 -14.70 2.70
N ASN A 107 -4.62 -14.19 3.32
CA ASN A 107 -5.02 -14.65 4.67
C ASN A 107 -5.92 -15.87 4.62
#